data_2efdd01557595c2e21aabc2492fbed1e
#
_entry.id   2efdd01557595c2e21aabc2492fbed1e
#
_cell.length_a   1.000
_cell.length_b   1.000
_cell.length_c   1.000
_cell.angle_alpha   90.00
_cell.angle_beta   90.00
_cell.angle_gamma   90.00
#
_symmetry.space_group_name_H-M   'P 1'
#
loop_
_entity.id
_entity.type
_entity.pdbx_description
1 polymer ?
#
loop_
_entity_poly.entity_id
_entity_poly.type
_entity_poly.pdbx_seq_one_letter_code
_entity_poly.pdbx_strand_id
1 'polypeptide(L)'
;MKKRSRIALLTALLTIVFAAGIGVYSNYIGMQIYQESSNHLLESYAQISKTFTLFVQRNWTVLNQWDGLIKNAKEDADVDSIWSDAQSNKLSWHYSDFYLFNESTQYLTADGRKGNADSIDGVFQEMYSKGEPIVSTYTATYGVPKIVFAMPMSRNLTLDGVTYTGIAVSYDTDVVDDLVDGSMYGGQSDCYVVRSNGDIVLKLEPQTELCEGMTNLYDLSDHADWKYGSMDDIKDCIQLGKSGSA
;
A
#
# COMPACT_ATOMS: atom_id res chain seq x y z
N MET A 1 -53.78 33.26 40.78
CA MET A 1 -53.34 32.00 40.10
C MET A 1 -52.99 32.21 38.61
N LYS A 2 -53.69 32.94 37.76
CA LYS A 2 -53.43 33.12 36.31
C LYS A 2 -52.06 33.67 35.95
N LYS A 3 -51.40 34.55 36.74
CA LYS A 3 -50.12 35.16 36.44
C LYS A 3 -48.92 34.21 36.59
N ARG A 4 -48.91 33.37 37.62
CA ARG A 4 -47.88 32.32 37.85
C ARG A 4 -47.89 31.24 36.75
N SER A 5 -49.09 30.84 36.29
CA SER A 5 -49.20 29.87 35.19
C SER A 5 -48.69 30.42 33.85
N ARG A 6 -48.85 31.72 33.57
CA ARG A 6 -48.32 32.34 32.36
C ARG A 6 -46.78 32.42 32.38
N ILE A 7 -46.19 32.71 33.53
CA ILE A 7 -44.74 32.78 33.71
C ILE A 7 -44.15 31.38 33.55
N ALA A 8 -44.74 30.35 34.13
CA ALA A 8 -44.30 28.95 33.98
C ALA A 8 -44.37 28.46 32.52
N LEU A 9 -45.42 28.88 31.80
CA LEU A 9 -45.58 28.51 30.39
C LEU A 9 -44.55 29.22 29.48
N LEU A 10 -44.23 30.47 29.74
CA LEU A 10 -43.22 31.25 29.06
C LEU A 10 -41.79 30.67 29.29
N THR A 11 -41.46 30.32 30.55
CA THR A 11 -40.19 29.68 30.87
C THR A 11 -40.05 28.31 30.19
N ALA A 12 -41.10 27.49 30.19
CA ALA A 12 -41.08 26.20 29.52
C ALA A 12 -40.87 26.35 27.99
N LEU A 13 -41.56 27.33 27.37
CA LEU A 13 -41.41 27.61 25.93
C LEU A 13 -39.98 28.06 25.61
N LEU A 14 -39.41 28.95 26.45
CA LEU A 14 -38.03 29.46 26.27
C LEU A 14 -37.02 28.33 26.40
N THR A 15 -37.22 27.43 27.34
CA THR A 15 -36.34 26.25 27.55
C THR A 15 -36.40 25.28 26.33
N ILE A 16 -37.59 25.08 25.76
CA ILE A 16 -37.74 24.24 24.57
C ILE A 16 -37.04 24.88 23.37
N VAL A 17 -37.22 26.19 23.15
CA VAL A 17 -36.54 26.89 22.06
C VAL A 17 -35.02 26.84 22.19
N PHE A 18 -34.53 27.02 23.46
CA PHE A 18 -33.10 26.96 23.72
C PHE A 18 -32.51 25.54 23.50
N ALA A 19 -33.23 24.50 23.96
CA ALA A 19 -32.86 23.14 23.74
C ALA A 19 -32.85 22.73 22.24
N ALA A 20 -33.85 23.21 21.49
CA ALA A 20 -33.92 23.01 20.05
C ALA A 20 -32.75 23.74 19.33
N GLY A 21 -32.44 24.95 19.76
CA GLY A 21 -31.30 25.73 19.24
C GLY A 21 -29.96 25.03 19.47
N ILE A 22 -29.75 24.49 20.67
CA ILE A 22 -28.55 23.67 20.98
C ILE A 22 -28.48 22.44 20.10
N GLY A 23 -29.61 21.73 19.93
CA GLY A 23 -29.65 20.53 19.09
C GLY A 23 -29.29 20.81 17.62
N VAL A 24 -29.84 21.86 17.04
CA VAL A 24 -29.53 22.31 15.67
C VAL A 24 -28.07 22.73 15.55
N TYR A 25 -27.57 23.50 16.50
CA TYR A 25 -26.19 23.96 16.53
C TYR A 25 -25.19 22.79 16.68
N SER A 26 -25.48 21.85 17.56
CA SER A 26 -24.65 20.65 17.76
C SER A 26 -24.57 19.79 16.49
N ASN A 27 -25.71 19.64 15.81
CA ASN A 27 -25.77 18.87 14.54
C ASN A 27 -24.98 19.60 13.43
N TYR A 28 -25.10 20.93 13.35
CA TYR A 28 -24.36 21.76 12.39
C TYR A 28 -22.85 21.68 12.62
N ILE A 29 -22.39 21.80 13.85
CA ILE A 29 -20.97 21.68 14.22
C ILE A 29 -20.47 20.25 13.94
N GLY A 30 -21.24 19.21 14.27
CA GLY A 30 -20.88 17.84 13.97
C GLY A 30 -20.67 17.60 12.47
N MET A 31 -21.53 18.18 11.64
CA MET A 31 -21.43 18.09 10.18
C MET A 31 -20.21 18.85 9.63
N GLN A 32 -19.89 20.02 10.18
CA GLN A 32 -18.69 20.77 9.78
C GLN A 32 -17.40 20.05 10.17
N ILE A 33 -17.32 19.53 11.39
CA ILE A 33 -16.15 18.73 11.84
C ILE A 33 -15.97 17.51 10.95
N TYR A 34 -17.05 16.82 10.61
CA TYR A 34 -16.99 15.68 9.71
C TYR A 34 -16.44 16.04 8.32
N GLN A 35 -16.96 17.12 7.72
CA GLN A 35 -16.52 17.59 6.40
C GLN A 35 -15.04 18.01 6.41
N GLU A 36 -14.61 18.73 7.43
CA GLU A 36 -13.23 19.17 7.59
C GLU A 36 -12.29 17.99 7.78
N SER A 37 -12.67 17.01 8.64
CA SER A 37 -11.91 15.79 8.84
C SER A 37 -11.83 14.94 7.57
N SER A 38 -12.94 14.80 6.83
CA SER A 38 -12.97 14.07 5.56
C SER A 38 -12.07 14.72 4.50
N ASN A 39 -12.10 16.05 4.37
CA ASN A 39 -11.22 16.77 3.44
C ASN A 39 -9.74 16.57 3.80
N HIS A 40 -9.42 16.65 5.08
CA HIS A 40 -8.05 16.42 5.57
C HIS A 40 -7.57 14.99 5.26
N LEU A 41 -8.44 13.99 5.44
CA LEU A 41 -8.15 12.60 5.06
C LEU A 41 -7.87 12.46 3.57
N LEU A 42 -8.71 13.08 2.73
CA LEU A 42 -8.55 13.02 1.27
C LEU A 42 -7.25 13.70 0.81
N GLU A 43 -6.88 14.84 1.40
CA GLU A 43 -5.62 15.53 1.10
C GLU A 43 -4.41 14.69 1.50
N SER A 44 -4.42 14.12 2.70
CA SER A 44 -3.35 13.24 3.18
C SER A 44 -3.24 11.98 2.34
N TYR A 45 -4.37 11.35 2.01
CA TYR A 45 -4.42 10.21 1.11
C TYR A 45 -3.85 10.53 -0.27
N ALA A 46 -4.19 11.69 -0.83
CA ALA A 46 -3.67 12.12 -2.13
C ALA A 46 -2.13 12.27 -2.10
N GLN A 47 -1.57 12.78 -1.01
CA GLN A 47 -0.13 12.88 -0.82
C GLN A 47 0.54 11.51 -0.72
N ILE A 48 -0.01 10.61 0.10
CA ILE A 48 0.46 9.23 0.25
C ILE A 48 0.41 8.50 -1.09
N SER A 49 -0.73 8.54 -1.77
CA SER A 49 -0.92 7.91 -3.07
C SER A 49 0.09 8.41 -4.11
N LYS A 50 0.36 9.72 -4.11
CA LYS A 50 1.37 10.30 -5.00
C LYS A 50 2.78 9.80 -4.67
N THR A 51 3.16 9.77 -3.39
CA THR A 51 4.46 9.29 -2.94
C THR A 51 4.64 7.81 -3.30
N PHE A 52 3.64 6.99 -3.01
CA PHE A 52 3.67 5.57 -3.36
C PHE A 52 3.73 5.36 -4.88
N THR A 53 2.97 6.13 -5.66
CA THR A 53 3.03 6.08 -7.12
C THR A 53 4.41 6.40 -7.66
N LEU A 54 5.06 7.42 -7.11
CA LEU A 54 6.43 7.78 -7.49
C LEU A 54 7.43 6.68 -7.10
N PHE A 55 7.27 6.06 -5.94
CA PHE A 55 8.07 4.92 -5.51
C PHE A 55 7.91 3.74 -6.49
N VAL A 56 6.69 3.38 -6.86
CA VAL A 56 6.40 2.32 -7.84
C VAL A 56 7.01 2.64 -9.21
N GLN A 57 6.80 3.85 -9.73
CA GLN A 57 7.34 4.28 -11.02
C GLN A 57 8.86 4.26 -11.04
N ARG A 58 9.51 4.68 -9.95
CA ARG A 58 10.96 4.63 -9.80
C ARG A 58 11.47 3.20 -9.91
N ASN A 59 10.83 2.26 -9.22
CA ASN A 59 11.25 0.85 -9.24
C ASN A 59 11.12 0.24 -10.63
N TRP A 60 10.04 0.50 -11.35
CA TRP A 60 9.91 0.08 -12.74
C TRP A 60 10.97 0.69 -13.65
N THR A 61 11.29 1.97 -13.47
CA THR A 61 12.34 2.63 -14.23
C THR A 61 13.68 1.94 -14.04
N VAL A 62 14.02 1.60 -12.80
CA VAL A 62 15.27 0.91 -12.46
C VAL A 62 15.34 -0.48 -13.05
N LEU A 63 14.29 -1.28 -12.86
CA LEU A 63 14.26 -2.64 -13.41
C LEU A 63 14.35 -2.62 -14.94
N ASN A 64 13.64 -1.70 -15.60
CA ASN A 64 13.74 -1.54 -17.06
C ASN A 64 15.13 -1.07 -17.51
N GLN A 65 15.82 -0.23 -16.74
CA GLN A 65 17.21 0.16 -17.06
C GLN A 65 18.14 -1.04 -16.98
N TRP A 66 18.04 -1.86 -15.93
CA TRP A 66 18.87 -3.06 -15.80
C TRP A 66 18.54 -4.12 -16.86
N ASP A 67 17.26 -4.34 -17.15
CA ASP A 67 16.86 -5.21 -18.26
C ASP A 67 17.44 -4.72 -19.59
N GLY A 68 17.40 -3.41 -19.83
CA GLY A 68 18.01 -2.78 -21.00
C GLY A 68 19.53 -2.98 -21.09
N LEU A 69 20.24 -2.91 -19.95
CA LEU A 69 21.68 -3.20 -19.89
C LEU A 69 21.95 -4.69 -20.20
N ILE A 70 21.20 -5.61 -19.58
CA ILE A 70 21.30 -7.06 -19.82
C ILE A 70 21.02 -7.37 -21.31
N LYS A 71 19.97 -6.78 -21.88
CA LYS A 71 19.62 -6.96 -23.28
C LYS A 71 20.72 -6.55 -24.24
N ASN A 72 21.44 -5.46 -23.93
CA ASN A 72 22.48 -4.89 -24.79
C ASN A 72 23.87 -5.43 -24.48
N ALA A 73 24.05 -6.21 -23.43
CA ALA A 73 25.31 -6.88 -23.12
C ALA A 73 25.71 -7.82 -24.26
N LYS A 74 26.96 -7.76 -24.72
CA LYS A 74 27.45 -8.60 -25.82
C LYS A 74 27.77 -10.01 -25.34
N GLU A 75 28.28 -10.11 -24.11
CA GLU A 75 28.62 -11.36 -23.44
C GLU A 75 27.99 -11.38 -22.05
N ASP A 76 27.79 -12.58 -21.52
CA ASP A 76 27.23 -12.73 -20.18
C ASP A 76 28.20 -12.18 -19.08
N ALA A 77 29.50 -12.11 -19.38
CA ALA A 77 30.49 -11.47 -18.53
C ALA A 77 30.32 -9.94 -18.36
N ASP A 78 29.68 -9.27 -19.32
CA ASP A 78 29.37 -7.82 -19.21
C ASP A 78 28.36 -7.54 -18.06
N VAL A 79 27.68 -8.59 -17.59
CA VAL A 79 26.69 -8.51 -16.51
C VAL A 79 27.35 -8.27 -15.14
N ASP A 80 28.62 -8.61 -14.96
CA ASP A 80 29.36 -8.34 -13.72
C ASP A 80 29.37 -6.85 -13.38
N SER A 81 29.39 -5.98 -14.40
CA SER A 81 29.29 -4.53 -14.20
C SER A 81 27.89 -4.13 -13.68
N ILE A 82 26.81 -4.80 -14.11
CA ILE A 82 25.44 -4.55 -13.67
C ILE A 82 25.29 -5.00 -12.22
N TRP A 83 25.88 -6.16 -11.85
CA TRP A 83 25.93 -6.63 -10.49
C TRP A 83 26.65 -5.66 -9.55
N SER A 84 27.81 -5.17 -9.97
CA SER A 84 28.56 -4.18 -9.21
C SER A 84 27.78 -2.88 -9.03
N ASP A 85 27.07 -2.43 -10.08
CA ASP A 85 26.20 -1.26 -10.03
C ASP A 85 25.00 -1.48 -9.10
N ALA A 86 24.31 -2.60 -9.23
CA ALA A 86 23.21 -2.97 -8.35
C ALA A 86 23.66 -3.00 -6.88
N GLN A 87 24.79 -3.66 -6.58
CA GLN A 87 25.31 -3.74 -5.22
C GLN A 87 25.73 -2.36 -4.67
N SER A 88 26.35 -1.52 -5.49
CA SER A 88 26.78 -0.17 -5.10
C SER A 88 25.58 0.75 -4.82
N ASN A 89 24.51 0.59 -5.55
CA ASN A 89 23.29 1.39 -5.41
C ASN A 89 22.36 0.90 -4.30
N LYS A 90 22.59 -0.28 -3.72
CA LYS A 90 21.78 -0.84 -2.64
C LYS A 90 21.56 0.15 -1.49
N LEU A 91 22.63 0.79 -1.02
CA LEU A 91 22.58 1.76 0.07
C LEU A 91 21.84 3.05 -0.31
N SER A 92 22.00 3.52 -1.54
CA SER A 92 21.39 4.77 -2.01
C SER A 92 19.90 4.62 -2.30
N TRP A 93 19.46 3.42 -2.61
CA TRP A 93 18.12 3.14 -3.04
C TRP A 93 17.30 2.36 -2.00
N HIS A 94 17.95 1.95 -0.90
CA HIS A 94 17.37 1.28 0.25
C HIS A 94 16.64 -0.05 -0.07
N TYR A 95 16.94 -0.70 -1.22
CA TYR A 95 16.36 -2.01 -1.44
C TYR A 95 17.11 -3.09 -0.64
N SER A 96 16.37 -4.12 -0.21
CA SER A 96 16.92 -5.22 0.57
C SER A 96 17.73 -6.15 -0.30
N ASP A 97 17.15 -6.58 -1.42
CA ASP A 97 17.77 -7.50 -2.35
C ASP A 97 17.38 -7.21 -3.79
N PHE A 98 18.30 -7.54 -4.69
CA PHE A 98 18.09 -7.60 -6.13
C PHE A 98 18.25 -9.05 -6.57
N TYR A 99 17.33 -9.52 -7.42
CA TYR A 99 17.28 -10.92 -7.84
C TYR A 99 17.31 -11.06 -9.35
N LEU A 100 18.09 -12.05 -9.83
CA LEU A 100 17.77 -12.78 -11.04
C LEU A 100 17.10 -14.08 -10.64
N PHE A 101 16.08 -14.51 -11.36
CA PHE A 101 15.35 -15.74 -11.04
C PHE A 101 14.80 -16.40 -12.30
N ASN A 102 14.37 -17.68 -12.17
CA ASN A 102 13.77 -18.44 -13.27
C ASN A 102 12.48 -19.15 -12.84
N GLU A 103 11.81 -19.77 -13.81
CA GLU A 103 10.56 -20.51 -13.58
C GLU A 103 10.69 -21.67 -12.59
N SER A 104 11.89 -22.21 -12.42
CA SER A 104 12.20 -23.28 -11.44
C SER A 104 12.52 -22.71 -10.07
N THR A 105 12.21 -21.41 -9.81
CA THR A 105 12.41 -20.72 -8.53
C THR A 105 13.87 -20.59 -8.07
N GLN A 106 14.81 -20.95 -8.93
CA GLN A 106 16.23 -20.68 -8.67
C GLN A 106 16.47 -19.18 -8.76
N TYR A 107 17.19 -18.65 -7.80
CA TYR A 107 17.56 -17.24 -7.79
C TYR A 107 19.05 -17.03 -7.56
N LEU A 108 19.52 -15.86 -8.01
CA LEU A 108 20.83 -15.28 -7.73
C LEU A 108 20.63 -13.84 -7.27
N THR A 109 21.19 -13.49 -6.13
CA THR A 109 21.18 -12.11 -5.62
C THR A 109 22.42 -11.33 -6.02
N ALA A 110 22.38 -10.00 -5.95
CA ALA A 110 23.54 -9.17 -6.29
C ALA A 110 24.78 -9.43 -5.42
N ASP A 111 24.61 -9.89 -4.19
CA ASP A 111 25.70 -10.30 -3.29
C ASP A 111 26.15 -11.75 -3.51
N GLY A 112 25.68 -12.42 -4.57
CA GLY A 112 26.10 -13.75 -4.99
C GLY A 112 25.42 -14.91 -4.26
N ARG A 113 24.42 -14.67 -3.40
CA ARG A 113 23.63 -15.76 -2.79
C ARG A 113 22.80 -16.47 -3.86
N LYS A 114 22.86 -17.80 -3.84
CA LYS A 114 22.10 -18.66 -4.72
C LYS A 114 21.19 -19.56 -3.88
N GLY A 115 20.03 -19.90 -4.41
CA GLY A 115 19.10 -20.81 -3.74
C GLY A 115 17.82 -21.01 -4.52
N ASN A 116 16.90 -21.73 -3.90
CA ASN A 116 15.53 -21.83 -4.32
C ASN A 116 14.69 -20.89 -3.44
N ALA A 117 13.75 -20.20 -4.03
CA ALA A 117 12.96 -19.19 -3.36
C ALA A 117 11.76 -19.81 -2.65
N ASP A 118 11.91 -20.30 -1.43
CA ASP A 118 10.82 -20.96 -0.69
C ASP A 118 9.71 -19.98 -0.29
N SER A 119 10.04 -18.74 0.10
CA SER A 119 9.07 -17.75 0.57
C SER A 119 8.63 -16.75 -0.52
N ILE A 120 9.52 -16.40 -1.46
CA ILE A 120 9.24 -15.49 -2.57
C ILE A 120 8.71 -16.20 -3.82
N ASP A 121 8.66 -17.53 -3.79
CA ASP A 121 8.28 -18.38 -4.93
C ASP A 121 6.91 -18.01 -5.49
N GLY A 122 5.92 -17.80 -4.63
CA GLY A 122 4.58 -17.40 -5.05
C GLY A 122 4.54 -16.12 -5.87
N VAL A 123 5.41 -15.15 -5.55
CA VAL A 123 5.53 -13.90 -6.32
C VAL A 123 6.08 -14.17 -7.71
N PHE A 124 7.14 -14.97 -7.82
CA PHE A 124 7.75 -15.29 -9.10
C PHE A 124 6.83 -16.12 -9.99
N GLN A 125 6.15 -17.10 -9.42
CA GLN A 125 5.15 -17.89 -10.15
C GLN A 125 3.96 -17.05 -10.62
N GLU A 126 3.49 -16.11 -9.81
CA GLU A 126 2.44 -15.18 -10.22
C GLU A 126 2.90 -14.34 -11.44
N MET A 127 4.12 -13.82 -11.42
CA MET A 127 4.69 -13.07 -12.53
C MET A 127 4.75 -13.92 -13.81
N TYR A 128 5.26 -15.16 -13.73
CA TYR A 128 5.34 -16.03 -14.90
C TYR A 128 3.97 -16.44 -15.43
N SER A 129 3.01 -16.70 -14.54
CA SER A 129 1.66 -17.09 -14.96
C SER A 129 0.92 -15.97 -15.70
N LYS A 130 1.20 -14.71 -15.34
CA LYS A 130 0.61 -13.53 -15.97
C LYS A 130 1.42 -13.06 -17.18
N GLY A 131 2.71 -13.34 -17.22
CA GLY A 131 3.64 -12.84 -18.24
C GLY A 131 3.84 -11.31 -18.19
N GLU A 132 3.51 -10.68 -17.05
CA GLU A 132 3.50 -9.24 -16.86
C GLU A 132 4.27 -8.85 -15.59
N PRO A 133 4.83 -7.62 -15.54
CA PRO A 133 5.41 -7.08 -14.31
C PRO A 133 4.39 -7.07 -13.18
N ILE A 134 4.82 -7.46 -11.99
CA ILE A 134 3.96 -7.49 -10.79
C ILE A 134 4.59 -6.78 -9.60
N VAL A 135 3.74 -6.25 -8.73
CA VAL A 135 4.07 -5.85 -7.37
C VAL A 135 3.34 -6.79 -6.43
N SER A 136 4.04 -7.36 -5.47
CA SER A 136 3.46 -8.26 -4.48
C SER A 136 4.24 -8.19 -3.17
N THR A 137 3.73 -8.85 -2.14
CA THR A 137 4.42 -8.98 -0.86
C THR A 137 4.68 -10.44 -0.54
N TYR A 138 5.70 -10.68 0.24
CA TYR A 138 6.00 -11.98 0.83
C TYR A 138 6.62 -11.81 2.21
N THR A 139 6.55 -12.83 3.05
CA THR A 139 7.24 -12.85 4.33
C THR A 139 8.55 -13.61 4.19
N ALA A 140 9.67 -12.94 4.44
CA ALA A 140 10.98 -13.57 4.41
C ALA A 140 11.12 -14.62 5.53
N THR A 141 12.14 -15.49 5.42
CA THR A 141 12.37 -16.63 6.33
C THR A 141 12.42 -16.24 7.82
N TYR A 142 12.79 -15.01 8.14
CA TYR A 142 12.84 -14.51 9.52
C TYR A 142 11.59 -13.71 9.94
N GLY A 143 10.48 -13.83 9.20
CA GLY A 143 9.22 -13.16 9.52
C GLY A 143 9.17 -11.69 9.12
N VAL A 144 10.16 -11.15 8.41
CA VAL A 144 10.16 -9.76 7.93
C VAL A 144 9.32 -9.69 6.66
N PRO A 145 8.23 -8.90 6.64
CA PRO A 145 7.45 -8.69 5.44
C PRO A 145 8.23 -7.82 4.45
N LYS A 146 8.15 -8.17 3.16
CA LYS A 146 8.82 -7.46 2.07
C LYS A 146 7.87 -7.18 0.93
N ILE A 147 8.04 -6.02 0.29
CA ILE A 147 7.41 -5.71 -1.00
C ILE A 147 8.39 -6.04 -2.13
N VAL A 148 7.91 -6.64 -3.21
CA VAL A 148 8.69 -7.07 -4.36
C VAL A 148 8.11 -6.51 -5.64
N PHE A 149 9.02 -5.98 -6.47
CA PHE A 149 8.77 -5.64 -7.85
C PHE A 149 9.47 -6.67 -8.71
N ALA A 150 8.74 -7.41 -9.51
CA ALA A 150 9.28 -8.46 -10.37
C ALA A 150 8.78 -8.29 -11.82
N MET A 151 9.67 -8.54 -12.79
CA MET A 151 9.32 -8.50 -14.21
C MET A 151 10.08 -9.57 -15.00
N PRO A 152 9.49 -10.07 -16.12
CA PRO A 152 10.21 -10.91 -17.05
C PRO A 152 11.32 -10.10 -17.75
N MET A 153 12.47 -10.75 -17.99
CA MET A 153 13.56 -10.13 -18.73
C MET A 153 13.33 -10.22 -20.25
N SER A 154 13.79 -9.21 -20.98
CA SER A 154 13.76 -9.18 -22.44
C SER A 154 14.75 -10.14 -23.10
N ARG A 155 15.80 -10.57 -22.36
CA ARG A 155 16.81 -11.54 -22.79
C ARG A 155 17.11 -12.50 -21.66
N ASN A 156 17.13 -13.78 -21.96
CA ASN A 156 17.60 -14.80 -21.01
C ASN A 156 19.09 -14.63 -20.75
N LEU A 157 19.50 -14.80 -19.49
CA LEU A 157 20.86 -14.65 -19.04
C LEU A 157 21.33 -15.98 -18.44
N THR A 158 22.44 -16.53 -18.91
CA THR A 158 23.00 -17.77 -18.38
C THR A 158 24.28 -17.47 -17.60
N LEU A 159 24.26 -17.76 -16.29
CA LEU A 159 25.40 -17.61 -15.38
C LEU A 159 25.65 -18.93 -14.67
N ASP A 160 26.87 -19.42 -14.68
CA ASP A 160 27.26 -20.69 -14.06
C ASP A 160 26.37 -21.89 -14.45
N GLY A 161 25.88 -21.91 -15.69
CA GLY A 161 25.02 -22.98 -16.20
C GLY A 161 23.55 -22.89 -15.79
N VAL A 162 23.15 -21.85 -15.06
CA VAL A 162 21.75 -21.56 -14.72
C VAL A 162 21.24 -20.43 -15.60
N THR A 163 20.10 -20.66 -16.26
CA THR A 163 19.44 -19.64 -17.07
C THR A 163 18.38 -18.91 -16.26
N TYR A 164 18.51 -17.60 -16.17
CA TYR A 164 17.59 -16.68 -15.53
C TYR A 164 16.73 -15.96 -16.57
N THR A 165 15.46 -15.77 -16.26
CA THR A 165 14.44 -15.23 -17.18
C THR A 165 13.63 -14.10 -16.57
N GLY A 166 13.85 -13.79 -15.30
CA GLY A 166 13.18 -12.72 -14.55
C GLY A 166 14.16 -11.93 -13.68
N ILE A 167 13.77 -10.70 -13.39
CA ILE A 167 14.51 -9.73 -12.58
C ILE A 167 13.56 -9.14 -11.52
N ALA A 168 14.06 -8.96 -10.29
CA ALA A 168 13.27 -8.39 -9.21
C ALA A 168 14.11 -7.56 -8.23
N VAL A 169 13.43 -6.63 -7.54
CA VAL A 169 13.95 -5.94 -6.34
C VAL A 169 12.97 -6.10 -5.21
N SER A 170 13.48 -6.22 -3.98
CA SER A 170 12.66 -6.25 -2.76
C SER A 170 13.07 -5.16 -1.78
N TYR A 171 12.08 -4.72 -1.00
CA TYR A 171 12.25 -3.76 0.08
C TYR A 171 11.64 -4.34 1.36
N ASP A 172 12.23 -4.06 2.49
CA ASP A 172 11.56 -4.26 3.77
C ASP A 172 10.39 -3.27 3.84
N THR A 173 9.26 -3.68 4.40
CA THR A 173 8.06 -2.82 4.48
C THR A 173 8.31 -1.56 5.27
N ASP A 174 9.17 -1.60 6.30
CA ASP A 174 9.57 -0.44 7.09
C ASP A 174 10.14 0.71 6.23
N VAL A 175 10.86 0.38 5.15
CA VAL A 175 11.39 1.38 4.21
C VAL A 175 10.25 2.08 3.47
N VAL A 176 9.16 1.36 3.20
CA VAL A 176 7.99 1.94 2.53
C VAL A 176 7.17 2.77 3.53
N ASP A 177 7.05 2.31 4.77
CA ASP A 177 6.40 3.04 5.86
C ASP A 177 7.08 4.39 6.10
N ASP A 178 8.42 4.42 6.18
CA ASP A 178 9.21 5.65 6.32
C ASP A 178 9.01 6.63 5.15
N LEU A 179 8.84 6.10 3.92
CA LEU A 179 8.61 6.92 2.72
C LEU A 179 7.22 7.52 2.67
N VAL A 180 6.24 6.83 3.20
CA VAL A 180 4.82 7.18 3.02
C VAL A 180 4.27 7.95 4.22
N ASP A 181 4.97 7.93 5.37
CA ASP A 181 4.54 8.56 6.63
C ASP A 181 3.05 8.36 6.93
N GLY A 182 2.67 7.10 7.20
CA GLY A 182 1.29 6.71 7.47
C GLY A 182 0.73 7.20 8.82
N SER A 183 1.47 8.03 9.57
CA SER A 183 1.11 8.48 10.94
C SER A 183 -0.02 9.53 10.98
N MET A 184 -1.02 9.37 10.10
CA MET A 184 -2.19 10.24 10.09
C MET A 184 -2.99 10.13 11.38
N TYR A 185 -3.57 11.24 11.84
CA TYR A 185 -4.40 11.32 13.06
C TYR A 185 -3.72 10.79 14.33
N GLY A 186 -2.41 11.03 14.47
CA GLY A 186 -1.68 10.60 15.66
C GLY A 186 -1.60 9.08 15.83
N GLY A 187 -1.58 8.33 14.73
CA GLY A 187 -1.51 6.87 14.74
C GLY A 187 -2.86 6.17 14.97
N GLN A 188 -3.96 6.86 14.74
CA GLN A 188 -5.32 6.30 14.90
C GLN A 188 -6.00 5.94 13.57
N SER A 189 -5.22 5.82 12.48
CA SER A 189 -5.72 5.48 11.15
C SER A 189 -4.91 4.33 10.56
N ASP A 190 -5.59 3.41 9.90
CA ASP A 190 -4.96 2.36 9.11
C ASP A 190 -4.84 2.81 7.65
N CYS A 191 -3.72 2.47 7.03
CA CYS A 191 -3.50 2.71 5.62
C CYS A 191 -3.08 1.42 4.91
N TYR A 192 -3.75 1.12 3.81
CA TYR A 192 -3.52 -0.10 3.04
C TYR A 192 -3.28 0.20 1.56
N VAL A 193 -2.38 -0.57 0.96
CA VAL A 193 -2.30 -0.70 -0.50
C VAL A 193 -3.01 -1.98 -0.88
N VAL A 194 -4.05 -1.87 -1.71
CA VAL A 194 -4.90 -3.00 -2.09
C VAL A 194 -4.96 -3.18 -3.60
N ARG A 195 -5.19 -4.41 -4.04
CA ARG A 195 -5.53 -4.72 -5.43
C ARG A 195 -7.02 -4.44 -5.71
N SER A 196 -7.40 -4.41 -6.97
CA SER A 196 -8.79 -4.18 -7.37
C SER A 196 -9.78 -5.23 -6.86
N ASN A 197 -9.32 -6.42 -6.49
CA ASN A 197 -10.10 -7.48 -5.86
C ASN A 197 -10.16 -7.38 -4.33
N GLY A 198 -9.60 -6.32 -3.74
CA GLY A 198 -9.56 -6.09 -2.30
C GLY A 198 -8.39 -6.73 -1.56
N ASP A 199 -7.57 -7.56 -2.20
CA ASP A 199 -6.41 -8.18 -1.55
C ASP A 199 -5.43 -7.11 -1.07
N ILE A 200 -5.05 -7.19 0.20
CA ILE A 200 -4.11 -6.26 0.81
C ILE A 200 -2.69 -6.65 0.39
N VAL A 201 -2.03 -5.75 -0.34
CA VAL A 201 -0.64 -5.91 -0.78
C VAL A 201 0.33 -5.40 0.29
N LEU A 202 -0.01 -4.27 0.92
CA LEU A 202 0.83 -3.65 1.92
C LEU A 202 -0.05 -3.05 3.02
N LYS A 203 0.36 -3.24 4.26
CA LYS A 203 -0.18 -2.58 5.45
C LYS A 203 0.86 -1.60 5.93
N LEU A 204 0.49 -0.33 6.03
CA LEU A 204 1.36 0.71 6.59
C LEU A 204 1.10 0.83 8.09
N GLU A 205 2.17 1.00 8.86
CA GLU A 205 2.07 1.23 10.31
C GLU A 205 1.56 2.66 10.60
N PRO A 206 0.84 2.91 11.70
CA PRO A 206 0.41 1.94 12.71
C PRO A 206 -0.86 1.17 12.30
N GLN A 207 -1.04 -0.04 12.81
CA GLN A 207 -2.25 -0.83 12.59
C GLN A 207 -3.14 -0.81 13.84
N THR A 208 -4.45 -0.65 13.64
CA THR A 208 -5.42 -0.79 14.72
C THR A 208 -5.75 -2.28 14.97
N GLU A 209 -6.17 -2.63 16.20
CA GLU A 209 -6.57 -4.00 16.54
C GLU A 209 -7.71 -4.53 15.65
N LEU A 210 -8.56 -3.65 15.12
CA LEU A 210 -9.69 -4.00 14.25
C LEU A 210 -9.25 -4.70 12.96
N CYS A 211 -8.08 -4.35 12.47
CA CYS A 211 -7.56 -4.77 11.17
C CYS A 211 -6.41 -5.80 11.30
N GLU A 212 -6.11 -6.24 12.52
CA GLU A 212 -5.08 -7.25 12.75
C GLU A 212 -5.47 -8.57 12.06
N GLY A 213 -4.57 -9.13 11.29
CA GLY A 213 -4.79 -10.39 10.57
C GLY A 213 -5.62 -10.29 9.29
N MET A 214 -6.20 -9.15 8.96
CA MET A 214 -6.99 -8.96 7.73
C MET A 214 -6.10 -9.12 6.49
N THR A 215 -6.54 -9.90 5.51
CA THR A 215 -5.84 -10.14 4.24
C THR A 215 -6.57 -9.56 3.04
N ASN A 216 -7.86 -9.29 3.19
CA ASN A 216 -8.68 -8.65 2.15
C ASN A 216 -9.50 -7.51 2.78
N LEU A 217 -9.44 -6.33 2.18
CA LEU A 217 -10.13 -5.15 2.70
C LEU A 217 -11.66 -5.32 2.70
N TYR A 218 -12.20 -6.14 1.78
CA TYR A 218 -13.65 -6.34 1.69
C TYR A 218 -14.23 -7.15 2.86
N ASP A 219 -13.38 -7.85 3.61
CA ASP A 219 -13.79 -8.55 4.84
C ASP A 219 -14.16 -7.57 5.98
N LEU A 220 -13.75 -6.29 5.85
CA LEU A 220 -14.10 -5.24 6.82
C LEU A 220 -15.61 -4.97 6.88
N SER A 221 -16.37 -5.31 5.83
CA SER A 221 -17.83 -5.10 5.77
C SER A 221 -18.57 -5.70 6.96
N ASP A 222 -18.10 -6.82 7.48
CA ASP A 222 -18.75 -7.58 8.55
C ASP A 222 -18.41 -7.05 9.95
N HIS A 223 -17.42 -6.18 10.06
CA HIS A 223 -16.85 -5.72 11.34
C HIS A 223 -16.92 -4.20 11.53
N ALA A 224 -17.23 -3.44 10.48
CA ALA A 224 -17.27 -1.99 10.54
C ALA A 224 -18.68 -1.46 10.85
N ASP A 225 -18.75 -0.50 11.76
CA ASP A 225 -19.99 0.25 12.03
C ASP A 225 -20.01 1.49 11.12
N TRP A 226 -20.66 1.35 9.99
CA TRP A 226 -20.74 2.37 8.94
C TRP A 226 -21.67 3.51 9.36
N LYS A 227 -21.09 4.64 9.71
CA LYS A 227 -21.87 5.85 10.01
C LYS A 227 -22.32 6.60 8.74
N TYR A 228 -21.49 6.58 7.72
CA TYR A 228 -21.74 7.20 6.42
C TYR A 228 -21.14 6.31 5.34
N GLY A 229 -21.87 6.13 4.22
CA GLY A 229 -21.42 5.26 3.13
C GLY A 229 -21.56 3.77 3.41
N SER A 230 -20.92 2.97 2.59
CA SER A 230 -20.97 1.50 2.65
C SER A 230 -19.68 0.88 2.07
N MET A 231 -19.47 -0.42 2.29
CA MET A 231 -18.41 -1.16 1.63
C MET A 231 -18.56 -1.16 0.09
N ASP A 232 -19.76 -1.09 -0.42
CA ASP A 232 -19.97 -1.05 -1.88
C ASP A 232 -19.47 0.25 -2.49
N ASP A 233 -19.57 1.38 -1.77
CA ASP A 233 -18.98 2.65 -2.20
C ASP A 233 -17.44 2.56 -2.26
N ILE A 234 -16.81 1.87 -1.30
CA ILE A 234 -15.36 1.62 -1.31
C ILE A 234 -14.97 0.71 -2.48
N LYS A 235 -15.71 -0.38 -2.72
CA LYS A 235 -15.45 -1.28 -3.86
C LYS A 235 -15.52 -0.54 -5.18
N ASP A 236 -16.53 0.30 -5.36
CA ASP A 236 -16.70 1.11 -6.56
C ASP A 236 -15.52 2.09 -6.73
N CYS A 237 -15.08 2.75 -5.66
CA CYS A 237 -13.92 3.64 -5.70
C CYS A 237 -12.65 2.88 -6.10
N ILE A 238 -12.38 1.71 -5.52
CA ILE A 238 -11.19 0.88 -5.82
C ILE A 238 -11.23 0.41 -7.28
N GLN A 239 -12.37 -0.12 -7.75
CA GLN A 239 -12.51 -0.64 -9.11
C GLN A 239 -12.42 0.46 -10.17
N LEU A 240 -12.91 1.65 -9.88
CA LEU A 240 -12.88 2.79 -10.79
C LEU A 240 -11.59 3.62 -10.68
N GLY A 241 -10.71 3.30 -9.73
CA GLY A 241 -9.50 4.08 -9.44
C GLY A 241 -9.81 5.53 -9.02
N LYS A 242 -10.92 5.73 -8.30
CA LYS A 242 -11.39 7.04 -7.86
C LYS A 242 -11.11 7.24 -6.39
N SER A 243 -10.84 8.50 -6.01
CA SER A 243 -10.80 8.91 -4.61
C SER A 243 -12.22 9.10 -4.09
N GLY A 244 -12.47 8.69 -2.85
CA GLY A 244 -13.75 8.83 -2.18
C GLY A 244 -13.62 8.63 -0.67
N SER A 245 -14.71 8.90 0.06
CA SER A 245 -14.86 8.60 1.48
C SER A 245 -16.20 7.92 1.72
N ALA A 246 -16.24 6.95 2.60
CA ALA A 246 -17.45 6.23 3.01
C ALA A 246 -17.67 6.34 4.53
#